data_6f593051bfe492012e4b416832f5774e
#
_entry.id   6f593051bfe492012e4b416832f5774e
#
_cell.length_a   1.000
_cell.length_b   1.000
_cell.length_c   1.000
_cell.angle_alpha   90.00
_cell.angle_beta   90.00
_cell.angle_gamma   90.00
#
_symmetry.space_group_name_H-M   'P 1'
#
loop_
_entity.id
_entity.type
_entity.pdbx_description
1 polymer ?
#
loop_
_entity_poly.entity_id
_entity_poly.type
_entity_poly.pdbx_seq_one_letter_code
_entity_poly.pdbx_strand_id
1 'polypeptide(L)'
;MKKTLVILFVAGVLAACKSTDSNKSDYQYKDVPFTNVHFSDNFWASRIETIRSVTVPFAFHKCEETYRIDNFAVAGKLMEGKFNSPYPFDDSDVYKIMEGAAYLLAVKEDKALDMYMDSLIHLIGAAQEPDGYLYTTRTIGGGSPQPWGGRKKR
;
A
#
# COMPACT_ATOMS: atom_id res chain seq x y z
N MET A 1 -56.81 -1.76 6.02
CA MET A 1 -56.09 -3.05 6.17
C MET A 1 -54.83 -3.15 5.31
N LYS A 2 -54.84 -2.83 3.99
CA LYS A 2 -53.63 -2.97 3.13
C LYS A 2 -52.45 -2.07 3.53
N LYS A 3 -52.72 -0.82 4.00
CA LYS A 3 -51.64 0.12 4.41
C LYS A 3 -50.92 -0.30 5.71
N THR A 4 -51.65 -0.87 6.65
CA THR A 4 -51.11 -1.36 7.93
C THR A 4 -50.22 -2.60 7.72
N LEU A 5 -50.55 -3.44 6.76
CA LEU A 5 -49.78 -4.63 6.42
C LEU A 5 -48.43 -4.27 5.79
N VAL A 6 -48.38 -3.21 4.95
CA VAL A 6 -47.16 -2.73 4.30
C VAL A 6 -46.22 -2.12 5.34
N ILE A 7 -46.73 -1.36 6.32
CA ILE A 7 -45.92 -0.77 7.38
C ILE A 7 -45.29 -1.85 8.28
N LEU A 8 -46.03 -2.91 8.60
CA LEU A 8 -45.52 -4.06 9.36
C LEU A 8 -44.44 -4.83 8.60
N PHE A 9 -44.54 -4.93 7.28
CA PHE A 9 -43.55 -5.59 6.46
C PHE A 9 -42.25 -4.79 6.35
N VAL A 10 -42.35 -3.45 6.20
CA VAL A 10 -41.18 -2.55 6.16
C VAL A 10 -40.47 -2.50 7.53
N ALA A 11 -41.21 -2.50 8.64
CA ALA A 11 -40.63 -2.56 9.98
C ALA A 11 -39.91 -3.90 10.24
N GLY A 12 -40.40 -4.99 9.70
CA GLY A 12 -39.76 -6.31 9.79
C GLY A 12 -38.42 -6.40 9.04
N VAL A 13 -38.32 -5.75 7.88
CA VAL A 13 -37.07 -5.73 7.08
C VAL A 13 -35.97 -4.87 7.75
N LEU A 14 -36.36 -3.79 8.40
CA LEU A 14 -35.41 -2.94 9.15
C LEU A 14 -34.88 -3.61 10.43
N ALA A 15 -35.64 -4.53 11.02
CA ALA A 15 -35.19 -5.27 12.21
C ALA A 15 -34.24 -6.43 11.89
N ALA A 16 -34.13 -6.84 10.62
CA ALA A 16 -33.25 -7.93 10.19
C ALA A 16 -31.78 -7.51 10.07
N CYS A 17 -31.48 -6.21 10.03
CA CYS A 17 -30.11 -5.69 10.10
C CYS A 17 -29.63 -5.51 11.54
N LYS A 18 -29.70 -6.55 12.36
CA LYS A 18 -28.85 -6.60 13.56
C LYS A 18 -27.44 -6.91 13.05
N SER A 19 -26.55 -5.92 13.20
CA SER A 19 -25.11 -6.16 13.09
C SER A 19 -24.78 -7.30 14.05
N THR A 20 -24.46 -8.46 13.49
CA THR A 20 -23.79 -9.50 14.27
C THR A 20 -22.53 -8.86 14.81
N ASP A 21 -22.36 -8.90 16.12
CA ASP A 21 -21.13 -8.49 16.79
C ASP A 21 -19.95 -9.12 16.07
N SER A 22 -19.26 -8.33 15.24
CA SER A 22 -18.07 -8.76 14.47
C SER A 22 -16.88 -9.09 15.37
N ASN A 23 -17.07 -9.03 16.69
CA ASN A 23 -16.05 -9.27 17.72
C ASN A 23 -16.01 -10.70 18.25
N LYS A 24 -16.74 -11.64 17.67
CA LYS A 24 -16.50 -13.05 17.94
C LYS A 24 -15.36 -13.52 17.04
N SER A 25 -14.13 -13.38 17.54
CA SER A 25 -12.97 -14.07 17.00
C SER A 25 -13.24 -15.58 17.04
N ASP A 26 -13.11 -16.27 15.90
CA ASP A 26 -13.18 -17.73 15.82
C ASP A 26 -12.03 -18.40 16.60
N TYR A 27 -11.02 -17.61 17.00
CA TYR A 27 -9.87 -18.06 17.73
C TYR A 27 -10.01 -17.78 19.22
N GLN A 28 -9.60 -18.76 20.02
CA GLN A 28 -9.57 -18.68 21.47
C GLN A 28 -8.57 -17.62 21.98
N TYR A 29 -7.58 -17.28 21.16
CA TYR A 29 -6.54 -16.30 21.46
C TYR A 29 -6.74 -15.03 20.67
N LYS A 30 -6.40 -13.89 21.26
CA LYS A 30 -6.30 -12.59 20.58
C LYS A 30 -4.85 -12.31 20.27
N ASP A 31 -4.59 -11.86 19.05
CA ASP A 31 -3.27 -11.38 18.64
C ASP A 31 -2.90 -10.13 19.44
N VAL A 32 -1.61 -10.03 19.72
CA VAL A 32 -1.02 -8.83 20.30
C VAL A 32 -0.61 -7.93 19.14
N PRO A 33 -1.08 -6.66 19.07
CA PRO A 33 -0.59 -5.72 18.08
C PRO A 33 0.94 -5.64 18.13
N PHE A 34 1.59 -5.71 16.98
CA PHE A 34 3.08 -5.70 16.92
C PHE A 34 3.67 -4.43 17.53
N THR A 35 2.95 -3.31 17.53
CA THR A 35 3.34 -2.06 18.19
C THR A 35 3.45 -2.15 19.70
N ASN A 36 2.85 -3.19 20.30
CA ASN A 36 2.94 -3.47 21.73
C ASN A 36 4.08 -4.45 22.07
N VAL A 37 4.84 -4.91 21.05
CA VAL A 37 5.97 -5.83 21.23
C VAL A 37 7.26 -5.03 21.14
N HIS A 38 8.03 -5.02 22.21
CA HIS A 38 9.29 -4.29 22.30
C HIS A 38 10.45 -5.25 22.51
N PHE A 39 11.50 -5.08 21.72
CA PHE A 39 12.73 -5.85 21.85
C PHE A 39 13.72 -5.06 22.68
N SER A 40 14.16 -5.64 23.82
CA SER A 40 15.17 -5.06 24.71
C SER A 40 16.46 -5.87 24.75
N ASP A 41 16.56 -6.91 23.92
CA ASP A 41 17.71 -7.80 23.82
C ASP A 41 18.82 -7.22 22.91
N ASN A 42 20.01 -7.81 22.99
CA ASN A 42 21.16 -7.37 22.20
C ASN A 42 21.18 -7.96 20.77
N PHE A 43 20.29 -8.90 20.47
CA PHE A 43 20.27 -9.57 19.17
C PHE A 43 19.23 -8.95 18.22
N TRP A 44 17.96 -8.92 18.58
CA TRP A 44 16.90 -8.42 17.74
C TRP A 44 16.86 -6.89 17.69
N ALA A 45 17.04 -6.22 18.83
CA ALA A 45 17.03 -4.76 18.88
C ALA A 45 18.10 -4.14 17.98
N SER A 46 19.32 -4.72 17.96
CA SER A 46 20.40 -4.25 17.09
C SER A 46 20.09 -4.47 15.59
N ARG A 47 19.39 -5.55 15.24
CA ARG A 47 18.98 -5.82 13.85
C ARG A 47 17.90 -4.88 13.38
N ILE A 48 16.92 -4.61 14.21
CA ILE A 48 15.85 -3.64 13.90
C ILE A 48 16.47 -2.24 13.68
N GLU A 49 17.43 -1.86 14.53
CA GLU A 49 18.14 -0.58 14.35
C GLU A 49 18.96 -0.55 13.06
N THR A 50 19.60 -1.65 12.68
CA THR A 50 20.30 -1.76 11.38
C THR A 50 19.33 -1.67 10.20
N ILE A 51 18.17 -2.32 10.30
CA ILE A 51 17.14 -2.22 9.24
C ILE A 51 16.69 -0.77 9.08
N ARG A 52 16.46 -0.08 10.20
CA ARG A 52 15.99 1.31 10.22
C ARG A 52 17.03 2.29 9.68
N SER A 53 18.29 2.18 10.16
CA SER A 53 19.32 3.18 9.90
C SER A 53 20.17 2.92 8.65
N VAL A 54 20.16 1.68 8.15
CA VAL A 54 21.00 1.28 7.01
C VAL A 54 20.17 0.64 5.90
N THR A 55 19.43 -0.43 6.20
CA THR A 55 18.84 -1.28 5.15
C THR A 55 17.75 -0.53 4.38
N VAL A 56 16.80 0.11 5.07
CA VAL A 56 15.69 0.82 4.42
C VAL A 56 16.19 2.03 3.63
N PRO A 57 17.04 2.92 4.18
CA PRO A 57 17.64 4.01 3.40
C PRO A 57 18.41 3.53 2.18
N PHE A 58 19.22 2.48 2.32
CA PHE A 58 19.96 1.88 1.21
C PHE A 58 19.02 1.33 0.13
N ALA A 59 17.95 0.65 0.52
CA ALA A 59 16.99 0.08 -0.42
C ALA A 59 16.24 1.16 -1.20
N PHE A 60 15.81 2.25 -0.54
CA PHE A 60 15.23 3.40 -1.24
C PHE A 60 16.23 4.04 -2.21
N HIS A 61 17.46 4.27 -1.77
CA HIS A 61 18.50 4.80 -2.65
C HIS A 61 18.71 3.92 -3.89
N LYS A 62 18.66 2.59 -3.75
CA LYS A 62 18.70 1.68 -4.90
C LYS A 62 17.50 1.81 -5.82
N CYS A 63 16.31 2.07 -5.30
CA CYS A 63 15.14 2.34 -6.13
C CYS A 63 15.27 3.67 -6.90
N GLU A 64 15.90 4.68 -6.32
CA GLU A 64 16.24 5.95 -7.00
C GLU A 64 17.26 5.71 -8.12
N GLU A 65 18.43 5.13 -7.80
CA GLU A 65 19.50 4.86 -8.76
C GLU A 65 19.05 4.03 -9.96
N THR A 66 18.07 3.17 -9.78
CA THR A 66 17.57 2.24 -10.79
C THR A 66 16.26 2.69 -11.43
N TYR A 67 15.88 3.97 -11.26
CA TYR A 67 14.73 4.65 -11.87
C TYR A 67 13.36 4.08 -11.48
N ARG A 68 13.28 3.21 -10.47
CA ARG A 68 12.00 2.63 -10.01
C ARG A 68 11.05 3.69 -9.49
N ILE A 69 11.58 4.70 -8.81
CA ILE A 69 10.81 5.85 -8.30
C ILE A 69 10.48 6.81 -9.44
N ASP A 70 11.43 7.09 -10.33
CA ASP A 70 11.23 7.98 -11.47
C ASP A 70 10.14 7.47 -12.42
N ASN A 71 10.00 6.16 -12.56
CA ASN A 71 8.91 5.59 -13.36
C ASN A 71 7.52 6.01 -12.86
N PHE A 72 7.31 6.19 -11.56
CA PHE A 72 6.05 6.76 -11.05
C PHE A 72 5.90 8.23 -11.43
N ALA A 73 6.96 9.02 -11.33
CA ALA A 73 6.92 10.44 -11.73
C ALA A 73 6.62 10.60 -13.23
N VAL A 74 7.21 9.75 -14.07
CA VAL A 74 6.95 9.73 -15.52
C VAL A 74 5.51 9.27 -15.82
N ALA A 75 5.04 8.21 -15.17
CA ALA A 75 3.66 7.71 -15.32
C ALA A 75 2.64 8.76 -14.89
N GLY A 76 2.92 9.50 -13.81
CA GLY A 76 2.11 10.61 -13.30
C GLY A 76 2.25 11.93 -14.06
N LYS A 77 3.10 11.96 -15.10
CA LYS A 77 3.39 13.17 -15.89
C LYS A 77 3.98 14.33 -15.07
N LEU A 78 4.64 14.01 -13.97
CA LEU A 78 5.38 14.95 -13.13
C LEU A 78 6.83 15.13 -13.64
N MET A 79 7.29 14.22 -14.50
CA MET A 79 8.60 14.23 -15.13
C MET A 79 8.48 13.73 -16.57
N GLU A 80 9.24 14.36 -17.48
CA GLU A 80 9.38 13.88 -18.85
C GLU A 80 10.30 12.64 -18.88
N GLY A 81 9.94 11.66 -19.69
CA GLY A 81 10.76 10.46 -19.82
C GLY A 81 10.07 9.28 -20.48
N LYS A 82 10.73 8.14 -20.39
CA LYS A 82 10.22 6.83 -20.81
C LYS A 82 10.42 5.85 -19.69
N PHE A 83 9.72 4.72 -19.72
CA PHE A 83 9.94 3.63 -18.78
C PHE A 83 11.42 3.19 -18.82
N ASN A 84 12.04 3.14 -17.66
CA ASN A 84 13.45 2.80 -17.51
C ASN A 84 13.63 1.71 -16.43
N SER A 85 13.54 0.48 -16.86
CA SER A 85 13.91 -0.70 -16.08
C SER A 85 13.99 -1.91 -17.02
N PRO A 86 14.86 -2.90 -16.72
CA PRO A 86 14.88 -4.17 -17.43
C PRO A 86 13.68 -5.07 -17.08
N TYR A 87 12.97 -4.78 -15.99
CA TYR A 87 11.86 -5.58 -15.48
C TYR A 87 10.58 -4.77 -15.42
N PRO A 88 9.49 -5.22 -16.05
CA PRO A 88 8.26 -4.45 -16.12
C PRO A 88 7.46 -4.43 -14.80
N PHE A 89 7.84 -5.19 -13.79
CA PHE A 89 7.14 -5.34 -12.50
C PHE A 89 7.85 -4.66 -11.32
N ASP A 90 8.79 -3.78 -11.59
CA ASP A 90 9.65 -3.12 -10.59
C ASP A 90 8.90 -2.18 -9.63
N ASP A 91 7.70 -1.76 -9.96
CA ASP A 91 6.80 -1.02 -9.05
C ASP A 91 6.69 -1.72 -7.69
N SER A 92 6.65 -3.05 -7.71
CA SER A 92 6.51 -3.85 -6.50
C SER A 92 7.69 -3.74 -5.53
N ASP A 93 8.88 -3.36 -6.00
CA ASP A 93 10.04 -3.20 -5.13
C ASP A 93 9.89 -1.96 -4.25
N VAL A 94 9.36 -0.87 -4.81
CA VAL A 94 9.05 0.34 -4.05
C VAL A 94 8.01 0.04 -2.98
N TYR A 95 6.94 -0.67 -3.32
CA TYR A 95 5.87 -1.01 -2.36
C TYR A 95 6.37 -1.85 -1.19
N LYS A 96 7.24 -2.84 -1.45
CA LYS A 96 7.82 -3.69 -0.40
C LYS A 96 8.67 -2.90 0.59
N ILE A 97 9.47 -1.95 0.08
CA ILE A 97 10.32 -1.12 0.94
C ILE A 97 9.44 -0.15 1.75
N MET A 98 8.42 0.44 1.12
CA MET A 98 7.46 1.31 1.78
C MET A 98 6.71 0.58 2.89
N GLU A 99 6.30 -0.67 2.67
CA GLU A 99 5.69 -1.50 3.71
C GLU A 99 6.64 -1.68 4.91
N GLY A 100 7.89 -2.05 4.67
CA GLY A 100 8.91 -2.17 5.72
C GLY A 100 9.15 -0.86 6.47
N ALA A 101 9.20 0.27 5.75
CA ALA A 101 9.34 1.60 6.33
C ALA A 101 8.13 1.99 7.20
N ALA A 102 6.91 1.66 6.77
CA ALA A 102 5.70 1.90 7.53
C ALA A 102 5.69 1.13 8.87
N TYR A 103 6.15 -0.12 8.88
CA TYR A 103 6.32 -0.87 10.13
C TYR A 103 7.34 -0.20 11.07
N LEU A 104 8.43 0.33 10.54
CA LEU A 104 9.42 1.05 11.35
C LEU A 104 8.85 2.33 11.96
N LEU A 105 8.11 3.12 11.17
CA LEU A 105 7.44 4.34 11.63
C LEU A 105 6.38 4.04 12.70
N ALA A 106 5.66 2.93 12.59
CA ALA A 106 4.67 2.52 13.58
C ALA A 106 5.29 2.18 14.95
N VAL A 107 6.57 1.79 14.98
CA VAL A 107 7.29 1.44 16.22
C VAL A 107 8.09 2.62 16.77
N LYS A 108 8.65 3.44 15.90
CA LYS A 108 9.51 4.57 16.30
C LYS A 108 9.36 5.72 15.32
N GLU A 109 9.01 6.90 15.84
CA GLU A 109 8.91 8.13 15.04
C GLU A 109 10.25 8.46 14.35
N ASP A 110 10.16 8.78 13.06
CA ASP A 110 11.26 9.29 12.24
C ASP A 110 10.68 10.26 11.21
N LYS A 111 10.75 11.56 11.50
CA LYS A 111 10.16 12.62 10.68
C LYS A 111 10.74 12.67 9.26
N ALA A 112 12.02 12.37 9.09
CA ALA A 112 12.65 12.39 7.78
C ALA A 112 12.13 11.25 6.90
N LEU A 113 12.02 10.05 7.47
CA LEU A 113 11.44 8.90 6.79
C LEU A 113 9.96 9.12 6.48
N ASP A 114 9.19 9.69 7.41
CA ASP A 114 7.77 9.99 7.24
C ASP A 114 7.54 10.96 6.07
N MET A 115 8.25 12.07 6.04
CA MET A 115 8.20 13.04 4.93
C MET A 115 8.62 12.42 3.59
N TYR A 116 9.60 11.54 3.59
CA TYR A 116 10.02 10.84 2.39
C TYR A 116 8.92 9.88 1.90
N MET A 117 8.30 9.14 2.81
CA MET A 117 7.16 8.27 2.50
C MET A 117 5.99 9.05 1.91
N ASP A 118 5.66 10.24 2.45
CA ASP A 118 4.63 11.12 1.92
C ASP A 118 4.94 11.55 0.48
N SER A 119 6.20 11.84 0.18
CA SER A 119 6.63 12.18 -1.20
C SER A 119 6.41 11.01 -2.17
N LEU A 120 6.72 9.78 -1.76
CA LEU A 120 6.47 8.58 -2.56
C LEU A 120 4.97 8.33 -2.75
N ILE A 121 4.17 8.49 -1.70
CA ILE A 121 2.70 8.38 -1.78
C ILE A 121 2.14 9.38 -2.81
N HIS A 122 2.66 10.60 -2.83
CA HIS A 122 2.26 11.61 -3.83
C HIS A 122 2.60 11.16 -5.25
N LEU A 123 3.81 10.67 -5.51
CA LEU A 123 4.24 10.18 -6.81
C LEU A 123 3.39 8.99 -7.29
N ILE A 124 3.15 8.02 -6.40
CA ILE A 124 2.33 6.84 -6.69
C ILE A 124 0.89 7.25 -6.97
N GLY A 125 0.33 8.16 -6.18
CA GLY A 125 -1.02 8.69 -6.39
C GLY A 125 -1.17 9.40 -7.73
N ALA A 126 -0.16 10.18 -8.15
CA ALA A 126 -0.14 10.83 -9.46
C ALA A 126 -0.04 9.83 -10.64
N ALA A 127 0.62 8.70 -10.44
CA ALA A 127 0.77 7.65 -11.44
C ALA A 127 -0.49 6.79 -11.62
N GLN A 128 -1.44 6.83 -10.70
CA GLN A 128 -2.65 6.04 -10.74
C GLN A 128 -3.57 6.50 -11.88
N GLU A 129 -4.04 5.56 -12.71
CA GLU A 129 -4.99 5.84 -13.80
C GLU A 129 -6.38 6.21 -13.23
N PRO A 130 -7.23 6.93 -13.98
CA PRO A 130 -8.54 7.40 -13.50
C PRO A 130 -9.49 6.28 -13.05
N ASP A 131 -9.28 5.04 -13.52
CA ASP A 131 -10.03 3.85 -13.09
C ASP A 131 -9.42 3.17 -11.87
N GLY A 132 -8.38 3.77 -11.26
CA GLY A 132 -7.68 3.25 -10.10
C GLY A 132 -6.55 2.26 -10.43
N TYR A 133 -6.33 1.95 -11.72
CA TYR A 133 -5.25 1.04 -12.11
C TYR A 133 -3.88 1.67 -11.91
N LEU A 134 -2.92 0.88 -11.46
CA LEU A 134 -1.56 1.34 -11.19
C LEU A 134 -0.55 0.31 -11.68
N TYR A 135 0.20 0.67 -12.72
CA TYR A 135 1.27 -0.13 -13.31
C TYR A 135 2.09 0.72 -14.28
N THR A 136 3.25 1.21 -13.83
CA THR A 136 4.02 2.25 -14.55
C THR A 136 4.44 1.84 -15.95
N THR A 137 4.90 0.60 -16.14
CA THR A 137 5.28 0.06 -17.46
C THR A 137 4.17 0.22 -18.49
N ARG A 138 2.94 -0.11 -18.10
CA ARG A 138 1.79 0.01 -18.99
C ARG A 138 1.41 1.46 -19.24
N THR A 139 1.38 2.26 -18.18
CA THR A 139 0.95 3.66 -18.26
C THR A 139 1.90 4.48 -19.12
N ILE A 140 3.21 4.29 -18.97
CA ILE A 140 4.26 4.96 -19.75
C ILE A 140 4.33 4.39 -21.17
N GLY A 141 4.32 3.08 -21.31
CA GLY A 141 4.50 2.37 -22.59
C GLY A 141 3.31 2.40 -23.55
N GLY A 142 2.21 3.10 -23.20
CA GLY A 142 1.05 3.27 -24.09
C GLY A 142 0.17 2.02 -24.24
N GLY A 143 0.29 1.05 -23.38
CA GLY A 143 -0.72 0.00 -23.23
C GLY A 143 -0.57 -1.23 -24.11
N SER A 144 0.63 -1.60 -24.54
CA SER A 144 0.85 -2.96 -25.07
C SER A 144 0.76 -3.95 -23.91
N PRO A 145 -0.26 -4.82 -23.86
CA PRO A 145 -0.38 -5.77 -22.78
C PRO A 145 0.74 -6.80 -22.90
N GLN A 146 1.64 -6.80 -21.94
CA GLN A 146 2.48 -8.00 -21.76
C GLN A 146 1.54 -9.21 -21.49
N PRO A 147 1.90 -10.44 -21.87
CA PRO A 147 1.02 -11.61 -21.73
C PRO A 147 0.46 -11.84 -20.31
N TRP A 148 1.12 -11.25 -19.30
CA TRP A 148 0.76 -11.26 -17.87
C TRP A 148 0.48 -9.85 -17.31
N GLY A 149 0.36 -8.86 -18.18
CA GLY A 149 0.33 -7.43 -17.83
C GLY A 149 -1.05 -6.80 -17.80
N GLY A 150 -2.01 -7.37 -17.13
CA GLY A 150 -3.24 -6.68 -16.72
C GLY A 150 -4.20 -6.26 -17.83
N ARG A 151 -5.16 -5.43 -17.45
CA ARG A 151 -6.35 -5.06 -18.23
C ARG A 151 -5.99 -4.31 -19.52
N LYS A 152 -6.57 -4.71 -20.67
CA LYS A 152 -6.54 -3.90 -21.90
C LYS A 152 -7.21 -2.55 -21.63
N LYS A 153 -6.59 -1.43 -22.03
CA LYS A 153 -7.33 -0.16 -22.12
C LYS A 153 -8.54 -0.37 -23.04
N ARG A 154 -9.72 -0.05 -22.54
CA ARG A 154 -10.94 0.02 -23.35
C ARG A 154 -10.97 1.29 -24.16
#